data_397d89f3303afd1f238b905643fae401
#
_entry.id   397d89f3303afd1f238b905643fae401
#
_cell.length_a   1.000
_cell.length_b   1.000
_cell.length_c   1.000
_cell.angle_alpha   90.00
_cell.angle_beta   90.00
_cell.angle_gamma   90.00
#
_symmetry.space_group_name_H-M   'P 1'
#
loop_
_entity.id
_entity.type
_entity.pdbx_description
1 polymer ?
#
loop_
_entity_poly.entity_id
_entity_poly.type
_entity_poly.pdbx_seq_one_letter_code
_entity_poly.pdbx_strand_id
1 'polypeptide(L)'
;IYILETETDVLKGIRDNIPLVALLLFTNTLLPWKLMKVLNRSLTVRIERLSRVFDNVGDEELSRIDEISGNDEIGRLMENYNRMAVRTNGLIQTVYKNRIREQEMDIARQNAELLALHSQINPHFLFNALESIRMHCILRNEPEIAGMVEKLAVMERQNVDWSEDTVEIGKEMEFVEAYLSLQKYRFGDRLSYKLDVDEGCLNIRIPKLTVVTFVENACIHGIEKKAAPGWIFVRIYKEERKGLYGNVSMEVEDTGNGMDEGERQEMLGLMKNASIDRLKEKGRVGIVNACLRLKMVTDNRVEFALESEKGVGTIVQIRIP
;
A
#
# COMPACT_ATOMS: atom_id res chain seq x y z
N ILE A 1 91.85 59.22 -3.89
CA ILE A 1 92.08 58.17 -4.95
C ILE A 1 91.88 56.80 -4.30
N TYR A 2 92.47 56.50 -3.14
CA TYR A 2 92.36 55.18 -2.45
C TYR A 2 90.91 54.76 -2.07
N ILE A 3 90.02 55.70 -1.77
CA ILE A 3 88.62 55.39 -1.41
C ILE A 3 87.81 54.95 -2.64
N LEU A 4 88.08 55.50 -3.81
CA LEU A 4 87.40 55.19 -5.05
C LEU A 4 87.79 53.81 -5.62
N GLU A 5 89.05 53.40 -5.39
CA GLU A 5 89.57 52.05 -5.82
C GLU A 5 88.93 50.94 -4.93
N THR A 6 88.77 51.17 -3.63
CA THR A 6 88.14 50.20 -2.73
C THR A 6 86.66 50.06 -3.02
N GLU A 7 85.88 51.12 -3.39
CA GLU A 7 84.50 51.00 -3.79
C GLU A 7 84.32 50.21 -5.09
N THR A 8 85.18 50.42 -6.06
CA THR A 8 85.14 49.68 -7.34
C THR A 8 85.45 48.18 -7.18
N ASP A 9 86.34 47.85 -6.27
CA ASP A 9 86.69 46.43 -5.99
C ASP A 9 85.63 45.72 -5.20
N VAL A 10 84.96 46.40 -4.26
CA VAL A 10 83.82 45.86 -3.53
C VAL A 10 82.65 45.66 -4.46
N LEU A 11 82.36 46.62 -5.34
CA LEU A 11 81.30 46.50 -6.33
C LEU A 11 81.55 45.39 -7.34
N LYS A 12 82.80 45.20 -7.73
CA LYS A 12 83.22 44.09 -8.60
C LYS A 12 83.05 42.74 -7.92
N GLY A 13 83.47 42.63 -6.65
CA GLY A 13 83.27 41.41 -5.85
C GLY A 13 81.82 41.05 -5.64
N ILE A 14 80.97 42.06 -5.45
CA ILE A 14 79.54 41.84 -5.37
C ILE A 14 78.96 41.39 -6.70
N ARG A 15 79.33 42.03 -7.80
CA ARG A 15 78.87 41.71 -9.16
C ARG A 15 79.30 40.27 -9.60
N ASP A 16 80.52 39.87 -9.29
CA ASP A 16 81.04 38.56 -9.65
C ASP A 16 80.39 37.42 -8.83
N ASN A 17 79.87 37.76 -7.65
CA ASN A 17 79.16 36.78 -6.80
C ASN A 17 77.62 36.76 -7.04
N ILE A 18 77.05 37.74 -7.78
CA ILE A 18 75.62 37.78 -8.12
C ILE A 18 75.10 36.44 -8.68
N PRO A 19 75.82 35.78 -9.65
CA PRO A 19 75.35 34.52 -10.23
C PRO A 19 75.30 33.38 -9.17
N LEU A 20 76.27 33.36 -8.26
CA LEU A 20 76.36 32.40 -7.17
C LEU A 20 75.18 32.60 -6.18
N VAL A 21 74.92 33.86 -5.78
CA VAL A 21 73.78 34.22 -4.87
C VAL A 21 72.49 33.93 -5.57
N ALA A 22 72.33 34.24 -6.85
CA ALA A 22 71.14 33.93 -7.63
C ALA A 22 70.90 32.42 -7.73
N LEU A 23 71.94 31.63 -7.95
CA LEU A 23 71.86 30.19 -7.97
C LEU A 23 71.44 29.62 -6.60
N LEU A 24 72.08 30.16 -5.52
CA LEU A 24 71.68 29.72 -4.15
C LEU A 24 70.22 30.08 -3.79
N LEU A 25 69.77 31.27 -4.17
CA LEU A 25 68.40 31.68 -3.98
C LEU A 25 67.44 30.76 -4.82
N PHE A 26 67.82 30.51 -6.06
CA PHE A 26 66.99 29.67 -6.93
C PHE A 26 66.89 28.22 -6.41
N THR A 27 68.02 27.63 -5.99
CA THR A 27 68.01 26.29 -5.39
C THR A 27 67.33 26.24 -4.08
N ASN A 28 67.42 27.27 -3.24
CA ASN A 28 66.77 27.35 -1.91
C ASN A 28 65.26 27.60 -2.00
N THR A 29 64.79 28.13 -3.13
CA THR A 29 63.33 28.33 -3.36
C THR A 29 62.72 27.17 -4.15
N LEU A 30 63.38 26.75 -5.25
CA LEU A 30 62.84 25.70 -6.13
C LEU A 30 62.85 24.29 -5.50
N LEU A 31 63.91 23.96 -4.77
CA LEU A 31 64.04 22.65 -4.17
C LEU A 31 62.97 22.39 -3.10
N PRO A 32 62.72 23.29 -2.11
CA PRO A 32 61.65 23.12 -1.16
C PRO A 32 60.25 23.14 -1.81
N TRP A 33 60.05 24.02 -2.83
CA TRP A 33 58.78 24.05 -3.56
C TRP A 33 58.50 22.72 -4.28
N LYS A 34 59.48 22.15 -4.96
CA LYS A 34 59.38 20.86 -5.64
C LYS A 34 59.18 19.73 -4.63
N LEU A 35 59.88 19.75 -3.51
CA LEU A 35 59.74 18.78 -2.43
C LEU A 35 58.36 18.83 -1.81
N MET A 36 57.88 20.06 -1.52
CA MET A 36 56.52 20.28 -0.97
C MET A 36 55.44 19.78 -1.92
N LYS A 37 55.59 20.01 -3.23
CA LYS A 37 54.63 19.53 -4.23
C LYS A 37 54.65 17.99 -4.33
N VAL A 38 55.76 17.35 -4.22
CA VAL A 38 55.89 15.88 -4.21
C VAL A 38 55.26 15.31 -2.92
N LEU A 39 55.59 15.88 -1.77
CA LEU A 39 55.00 15.44 -0.48
C LEU A 39 53.49 15.61 -0.44
N ASN A 40 52.99 16.76 -0.90
CA ASN A 40 51.55 17.02 -0.96
C ASN A 40 50.85 15.97 -1.85
N ARG A 41 51.37 15.69 -3.03
CA ARG A 41 50.80 14.69 -3.93
C ARG A 41 50.93 13.25 -3.41
N SER A 42 52.04 12.95 -2.74
CA SER A 42 52.35 11.59 -2.27
C SER A 42 51.64 11.23 -0.96
N LEU A 43 51.42 12.18 -0.07
CA LEU A 43 50.84 11.93 1.27
C LEU A 43 49.50 12.60 1.46
N THR A 44 49.44 13.94 1.38
CA THR A 44 48.27 14.72 1.80
C THR A 44 47.01 14.38 0.99
N VAL A 45 47.12 14.34 -0.35
CA VAL A 45 46.00 14.05 -1.25
C VAL A 45 45.43 12.64 -1.01
N ARG A 46 46.34 11.69 -0.74
CA ARG A 46 45.94 10.29 -0.53
C ARG A 46 45.26 10.08 0.82
N ILE A 47 45.79 10.73 1.88
CA ILE A 47 45.18 10.69 3.20
C ILE A 47 43.83 11.40 3.19
N GLU A 48 43.71 12.54 2.50
CA GLU A 48 42.42 13.24 2.36
C GLU A 48 41.36 12.42 1.62
N ARG A 49 41.76 11.67 0.56
CA ARG A 49 40.85 10.73 -0.10
C ARG A 49 40.36 9.65 0.83
N LEU A 50 41.24 9.07 1.63
CA LEU A 50 40.91 8.07 2.60
C LEU A 50 39.95 8.63 3.67
N SER A 51 40.27 9.83 4.20
CA SER A 51 39.42 10.51 5.17
C SER A 51 37.99 10.76 4.64
N ARG A 52 37.87 11.27 3.39
CA ARG A 52 36.54 11.52 2.77
C ARG A 52 35.71 10.26 2.66
N VAL A 53 36.30 9.12 2.41
CA VAL A 53 35.60 7.85 2.30
C VAL A 53 35.14 7.36 3.67
N PHE A 54 35.94 7.62 4.73
CA PHE A 54 35.53 7.35 6.12
C PHE A 54 34.44 8.31 6.62
N ASP A 55 34.49 9.59 6.22
CA ASP A 55 33.49 10.58 6.61
C ASP A 55 32.11 10.32 5.96
N ASN A 56 32.11 9.67 4.79
CA ASN A 56 30.90 9.28 4.07
C ASN A 56 30.37 7.88 4.46
N VAL A 57 30.87 7.28 5.53
CA VAL A 57 30.31 6.05 6.09
C VAL A 57 28.99 6.40 6.77
N GLY A 58 27.93 6.53 5.96
CA GLY A 58 26.54 6.65 6.41
C GLY A 58 25.85 5.29 6.48
N ASP A 59 24.55 5.29 6.62
CA ASP A 59 23.72 4.08 6.72
C ASP A 59 23.60 3.25 5.42
N GLU A 60 24.23 3.71 4.34
CA GLU A 60 24.23 3.07 3.03
C GLU A 60 25.56 2.36 2.74
N GLU A 61 25.66 1.75 1.56
CA GLU A 61 26.83 0.96 1.12
C GLU A 61 28.15 1.73 1.22
N LEU A 62 29.21 1.07 1.75
CA LEU A 62 30.55 1.62 1.83
C LEU A 62 31.11 1.82 0.40
N SER A 63 31.48 3.06 0.06
CA SER A 63 32.07 3.37 -1.24
C SER A 63 33.50 2.86 -1.33
N ARG A 64 33.91 2.40 -2.52
CA ARG A 64 35.26 1.97 -2.79
C ARG A 64 36.16 3.15 -3.17
N ILE A 65 37.45 2.99 -2.89
CA ILE A 65 38.50 3.88 -3.39
C ILE A 65 38.93 3.35 -4.76
N ASP A 66 38.61 4.08 -5.84
CA ASP A 66 38.83 3.61 -7.21
C ASP A 66 40.31 3.66 -7.63
N GLU A 67 41.07 4.68 -7.17
CA GLU A 67 42.51 4.84 -7.50
C GLU A 67 43.36 4.55 -6.29
N ILE A 68 43.88 3.34 -6.19
CA ILE A 68 44.95 2.97 -5.26
C ILE A 68 46.28 3.28 -5.92
N SER A 69 46.98 4.33 -5.45
CA SER A 69 48.29 4.73 -5.99
C SER A 69 49.36 4.53 -4.94
N GLY A 70 50.47 3.90 -5.33
CA GLY A 70 51.67 3.64 -4.51
C GLY A 70 51.70 2.29 -3.81
N ASN A 71 52.89 1.73 -3.66
CA ASN A 71 53.17 0.43 -3.01
C ASN A 71 53.69 0.62 -1.56
N ASP A 72 53.29 1.69 -0.91
CA ASP A 72 53.65 2.08 0.45
C ASP A 72 52.54 1.68 1.48
N GLU A 73 52.73 2.08 2.73
CA GLU A 73 51.82 1.79 3.84
C GLU A 73 50.42 2.37 3.58
N ILE A 74 50.33 3.53 2.91
CA ILE A 74 49.05 4.19 2.59
C ILE A 74 48.31 3.37 1.51
N GLY A 75 49.02 2.89 0.48
CA GLY A 75 48.43 2.01 -0.54
C GLY A 75 47.88 0.73 0.06
N ARG A 76 48.63 0.07 0.97
CA ARG A 76 48.14 -1.11 1.70
C ARG A 76 46.93 -0.83 2.58
N LEU A 77 46.88 0.35 3.19
CA LEU A 77 45.72 0.76 4.00
C LEU A 77 44.45 0.95 3.12
N MET A 78 44.59 1.58 1.95
CA MET A 78 43.50 1.73 0.96
C MET A 78 42.98 0.37 0.45
N GLU A 79 43.87 -0.57 0.17
CA GLU A 79 43.50 -1.95 -0.22
C GLU A 79 42.75 -2.69 0.90
N ASN A 80 43.23 -2.56 2.15
CA ASN A 80 42.60 -3.16 3.30
C ASN A 80 41.19 -2.58 3.52
N TYR A 81 41.06 -1.25 3.37
CA TYR A 81 39.75 -0.60 3.41
C TYR A 81 38.82 -1.16 2.33
N ASN A 82 39.27 -1.24 1.07
CA ASN A 82 38.46 -1.76 -0.02
C ASN A 82 38.03 -3.22 0.21
N ARG A 83 38.91 -4.06 0.75
CA ARG A 83 38.53 -5.43 1.16
C ARG A 83 37.49 -5.45 2.26
N MET A 84 37.63 -4.57 3.25
CA MET A 84 36.64 -4.42 4.33
C MET A 84 35.31 -3.92 3.75
N ALA A 85 35.31 -2.90 2.89
CA ALA A 85 34.10 -2.34 2.27
C ALA A 85 33.33 -3.41 1.48
N VAL A 86 34.03 -4.19 0.63
CA VAL A 86 33.43 -5.30 -0.11
C VAL A 86 32.79 -6.33 0.81
N ARG A 87 33.50 -6.72 1.87
CA ARG A 87 33.00 -7.72 2.80
C ARG A 87 31.80 -7.21 3.59
N THR A 88 31.85 -5.95 4.04
CA THR A 88 30.76 -5.33 4.80
C THR A 88 29.51 -5.16 3.94
N ASN A 89 29.66 -4.64 2.70
CA ASN A 89 28.55 -4.52 1.77
C ASN A 89 27.92 -5.89 1.46
N GLY A 90 28.74 -6.91 1.26
CA GLY A 90 28.25 -8.28 1.07
C GLY A 90 27.46 -8.81 2.28
N LEU A 91 27.91 -8.50 3.51
CA LEU A 91 27.20 -8.87 4.74
C LEU A 91 25.87 -8.10 4.85
N ILE A 92 25.86 -6.79 4.60
CA ILE A 92 24.66 -5.95 4.61
C ILE A 92 23.62 -6.51 3.63
N GLN A 93 24.02 -6.79 2.39
CA GLN A 93 23.12 -7.37 1.38
C GLN A 93 22.59 -8.75 1.81
N THR A 94 23.45 -9.58 2.41
CA THR A 94 23.02 -10.90 2.91
C THR A 94 22.02 -10.79 4.04
N VAL A 95 22.25 -9.90 5.01
CA VAL A 95 21.33 -9.66 6.13
C VAL A 95 20.01 -9.10 5.61
N TYR A 96 20.04 -8.12 4.70
CA TYR A 96 18.83 -7.54 4.11
C TYR A 96 18.01 -8.59 3.35
N LYS A 97 18.69 -9.42 2.53
CA LYS A 97 18.05 -10.51 1.77
C LYS A 97 17.43 -11.57 2.68
N ASN A 98 18.12 -11.93 3.76
CA ASN A 98 17.60 -12.86 4.76
C ASN A 98 16.38 -12.28 5.49
N ARG A 99 16.39 -10.99 5.82
CA ARG A 99 15.27 -10.33 6.50
C ARG A 99 14.01 -10.26 5.62
N ILE A 100 14.18 -9.96 4.32
CA ILE A 100 13.06 -10.01 3.36
C ILE A 100 12.50 -11.42 3.30
N ARG A 101 13.36 -12.44 3.17
CA ARG A 101 12.95 -13.84 3.09
C ARG A 101 12.23 -14.30 4.37
N GLU A 102 12.68 -13.86 5.53
CA GLU A 102 12.02 -14.14 6.81
C GLU A 102 10.61 -13.53 6.86
N GLN A 103 10.46 -12.27 6.44
CA GLN A 103 9.16 -11.61 6.33
C GLN A 103 8.22 -12.32 5.35
N GLU A 104 8.72 -12.73 4.19
CA GLU A 104 7.95 -13.49 3.21
C GLU A 104 7.48 -14.84 3.77
N MET A 105 8.34 -15.54 4.50
CA MET A 105 7.98 -16.81 5.16
C MET A 105 6.95 -16.60 6.27
N ASP A 106 7.06 -15.53 7.05
CA ASP A 106 6.07 -15.21 8.10
C ASP A 106 4.70 -14.90 7.49
N ILE A 107 4.65 -14.11 6.42
CA ILE A 107 3.41 -13.82 5.69
C ILE A 107 2.81 -15.11 5.10
N ALA A 108 3.64 -15.94 4.47
CA ALA A 108 3.19 -17.22 3.92
C ALA A 108 2.66 -18.16 5.01
N ARG A 109 3.33 -18.19 6.18
CA ARG A 109 2.86 -18.96 7.34
C ARG A 109 1.53 -18.45 7.86
N GLN A 110 1.37 -17.13 8.06
CA GLN A 110 0.10 -16.55 8.51
C GLN A 110 -1.04 -16.86 7.53
N ASN A 111 -0.78 -16.75 6.23
CA ASN A 111 -1.76 -17.10 5.21
C ASN A 111 -2.13 -18.59 5.25
N ALA A 112 -1.15 -19.49 5.44
CA ALA A 112 -1.40 -20.91 5.59
C ALA A 112 -2.20 -21.24 6.86
N GLU A 113 -1.91 -20.57 7.98
CA GLU A 113 -2.68 -20.73 9.23
C GLU A 113 -4.12 -20.24 9.06
N LEU A 114 -4.33 -19.10 8.38
CA LEU A 114 -5.67 -18.59 8.06
C LEU A 114 -6.43 -19.58 7.15
N LEU A 115 -5.82 -20.09 6.10
CA LEU A 115 -6.41 -21.09 5.22
C LEU A 115 -6.75 -22.41 5.97
N ALA A 116 -5.89 -22.85 6.87
CA ALA A 116 -6.12 -24.01 7.70
C ALA A 116 -7.31 -23.82 8.66
N LEU A 117 -7.44 -22.64 9.28
CA LEU A 117 -8.58 -22.27 10.12
C LEU A 117 -9.90 -22.24 9.30
N HIS A 118 -9.86 -21.65 8.10
CA HIS A 118 -11.02 -21.61 7.21
C HIS A 118 -11.42 -23.03 6.71
N SER A 119 -10.45 -23.91 6.47
CA SER A 119 -10.72 -25.29 6.02
C SER A 119 -11.34 -26.18 7.10
N GLN A 120 -11.31 -25.78 8.38
CA GLN A 120 -11.98 -26.52 9.46
C GLN A 120 -13.51 -26.51 9.32
N ILE A 121 -14.09 -25.48 8.67
CA ILE A 121 -15.48 -25.53 8.22
C ILE A 121 -15.45 -26.24 6.87
N ASN A 122 -15.78 -27.52 6.85
CA ASN A 122 -15.83 -28.28 5.58
C ASN A 122 -17.04 -27.79 4.74
N PRO A 123 -16.80 -26.99 3.67
CA PRO A 123 -17.89 -26.41 2.88
C PRO A 123 -18.74 -27.49 2.22
N HIS A 124 -18.11 -28.58 1.81
CA HIS A 124 -18.80 -29.71 1.20
C HIS A 124 -19.78 -30.40 2.18
N PHE A 125 -19.43 -30.46 3.47
CA PHE A 125 -20.35 -30.99 4.48
C PHE A 125 -21.57 -30.07 4.64
N LEU A 126 -21.37 -28.74 4.69
CA LEU A 126 -22.43 -27.75 4.76
C LEU A 126 -23.37 -27.85 3.55
N PHE A 127 -22.82 -27.91 2.34
CA PHE A 127 -23.62 -28.06 1.12
C PHE A 127 -24.43 -29.37 1.11
N ASN A 128 -23.82 -30.48 1.47
CA ASN A 128 -24.51 -31.75 1.55
C ASN A 128 -25.64 -31.77 2.60
N ALA A 129 -25.41 -31.12 3.74
CA ALA A 129 -26.43 -30.97 4.78
C ALA A 129 -27.61 -30.12 4.30
N LEU A 130 -27.33 -28.95 3.70
CA LEU A 130 -28.36 -28.07 3.13
C LEU A 130 -29.15 -28.77 2.01
N GLU A 131 -28.47 -29.49 1.10
CA GLU A 131 -29.15 -30.23 0.04
C GLU A 131 -30.03 -31.36 0.60
N SER A 132 -29.55 -32.08 1.62
CA SER A 132 -30.36 -33.11 2.29
C SER A 132 -31.60 -32.52 2.94
N ILE A 133 -31.50 -31.36 3.58
CA ILE A 133 -32.65 -30.65 4.15
C ILE A 133 -33.60 -30.21 3.05
N ARG A 134 -33.08 -29.62 1.96
CA ARG A 134 -33.86 -29.20 0.79
C ARG A 134 -34.69 -30.36 0.21
N MET A 135 -34.02 -31.49 -0.03
CA MET A 135 -34.70 -32.70 -0.54
C MET A 135 -35.79 -33.20 0.42
N HIS A 136 -35.52 -33.17 1.73
CA HIS A 136 -36.51 -33.56 2.74
C HIS A 136 -37.76 -32.63 2.73
N CYS A 137 -37.54 -31.34 2.57
CA CYS A 137 -38.63 -30.35 2.43
C CYS A 137 -39.48 -30.62 1.16
N ILE A 138 -38.84 -30.93 0.03
CA ILE A 138 -39.52 -31.27 -1.22
C ILE A 138 -40.39 -32.54 -1.02
N LEU A 139 -39.84 -33.59 -0.40
CA LEU A 139 -40.58 -34.83 -0.13
C LEU A 139 -41.74 -34.62 0.82
N ARG A 140 -41.67 -33.63 1.68
CA ARG A 140 -42.78 -33.24 2.58
C ARG A 140 -43.78 -32.24 1.98
N ASN A 141 -43.60 -31.91 0.70
CA ASN A 141 -44.43 -30.92 0.00
C ASN A 141 -44.39 -29.52 0.64
N GLU A 142 -43.18 -29.11 1.10
CA GLU A 142 -42.88 -27.79 1.69
C GLU A 142 -41.97 -26.96 0.74
N PRO A 143 -42.52 -26.51 -0.41
CA PRO A 143 -41.67 -25.87 -1.46
C PRO A 143 -41.09 -24.54 -1.03
N GLU A 144 -41.78 -23.83 -0.13
CA GLU A 144 -41.32 -22.53 0.39
C GLU A 144 -40.03 -22.68 1.21
N ILE A 145 -40.00 -23.68 2.11
CA ILE A 145 -38.83 -23.97 2.93
C ILE A 145 -37.69 -24.52 2.05
N ALA A 146 -38.02 -25.37 1.07
CA ALA A 146 -37.03 -25.85 0.12
C ALA A 146 -36.35 -24.72 -0.65
N GLY A 147 -37.12 -23.72 -1.10
CA GLY A 147 -36.58 -22.51 -1.78
C GLY A 147 -35.69 -21.66 -0.89
N MET A 148 -35.97 -21.57 0.40
CA MET A 148 -35.12 -20.86 1.36
C MET A 148 -33.80 -21.59 1.60
N VAL A 149 -33.82 -22.89 1.74
CA VAL A 149 -32.61 -23.71 1.89
C VAL A 149 -31.74 -23.60 0.66
N GLU A 150 -32.34 -23.54 -0.54
CA GLU A 150 -31.59 -23.31 -1.79
C GLU A 150 -30.90 -21.93 -1.80
N LYS A 151 -31.58 -20.86 -1.42
CA LYS A 151 -31.01 -19.52 -1.31
C LYS A 151 -29.88 -19.46 -0.29
N LEU A 152 -30.04 -20.12 0.85
CA LEU A 152 -29.00 -20.24 1.86
C LEU A 152 -27.76 -20.97 1.29
N ALA A 153 -27.98 -22.04 0.53
CA ALA A 153 -26.88 -22.77 -0.12
C ALA A 153 -26.13 -21.91 -1.16
N VAL A 154 -26.86 -21.03 -1.90
CA VAL A 154 -26.23 -20.07 -2.83
C VAL A 154 -25.36 -19.07 -2.07
N MET A 155 -25.85 -18.53 -0.95
CA MET A 155 -25.09 -17.58 -0.13
C MET A 155 -23.83 -18.21 0.45
N GLU A 156 -23.92 -19.42 1.00
CA GLU A 156 -22.77 -20.15 1.55
C GLU A 156 -21.73 -20.46 0.48
N ARG A 157 -22.16 -20.82 -0.73
CA ARG A 157 -21.24 -21.10 -1.85
C ARG A 157 -20.39 -19.89 -2.21
N GLN A 158 -20.97 -18.70 -2.25
CA GLN A 158 -20.23 -17.47 -2.56
C GLN A 158 -19.32 -17.01 -1.40
N ASN A 159 -19.73 -17.27 -0.14
CA ASN A 159 -18.88 -16.96 1.03
C ASN A 159 -17.65 -17.85 1.11
N VAL A 160 -17.71 -19.08 0.62
CA VAL A 160 -16.62 -20.08 0.72
C VAL A 160 -15.66 -20.03 -0.46
N ASP A 161 -16.07 -19.50 -1.60
CA ASP A 161 -15.18 -19.36 -2.76
C ASP A 161 -14.25 -18.15 -2.61
N TRP A 162 -13.05 -18.39 -2.11
CA TRP A 162 -11.97 -17.38 -1.91
C TRP A 162 -11.00 -17.28 -3.09
N SER A 163 -11.32 -17.93 -4.22
CA SER A 163 -10.42 -17.98 -5.38
C SER A 163 -10.24 -16.63 -6.09
N GLU A 164 -11.20 -15.72 -5.96
CA GLU A 164 -11.18 -14.41 -6.59
C GLU A 164 -11.66 -13.32 -5.63
N ASP A 165 -10.92 -12.21 -5.56
CA ASP A 165 -11.27 -11.06 -4.73
C ASP A 165 -12.40 -10.19 -5.33
N THR A 166 -12.65 -10.33 -6.63
CA THR A 166 -13.67 -9.57 -7.37
C THR A 166 -14.69 -10.50 -8.02
N VAL A 167 -15.89 -10.00 -8.23
CA VAL A 167 -17.02 -10.73 -8.84
C VAL A 167 -17.76 -9.81 -9.80
N GLU A 168 -18.43 -10.37 -10.79
CA GLU A 168 -19.33 -9.62 -11.67
C GLU A 168 -20.54 -9.11 -10.90
N ILE A 169 -21.02 -7.91 -11.21
CA ILE A 169 -22.19 -7.30 -10.58
C ILE A 169 -23.41 -8.25 -10.68
N GLY A 170 -23.58 -8.95 -11.81
CA GLY A 170 -24.66 -9.92 -11.96
C GLY A 170 -24.66 -11.00 -10.87
N LYS A 171 -23.50 -11.58 -10.56
CA LYS A 171 -23.36 -12.58 -9.48
C LYS A 171 -23.51 -11.99 -8.09
N GLU A 172 -23.02 -10.77 -7.89
CA GLU A 172 -23.23 -10.05 -6.62
C GLU A 172 -24.73 -9.80 -6.38
N MET A 173 -25.48 -9.47 -7.44
CA MET A 173 -26.92 -9.25 -7.36
C MET A 173 -27.73 -10.53 -7.12
N GLU A 174 -27.30 -11.69 -7.63
CA GLU A 174 -27.85 -12.98 -7.25
C GLU A 174 -27.75 -13.23 -5.74
N PHE A 175 -26.60 -12.89 -5.17
CA PHE A 175 -26.38 -12.96 -3.71
C PHE A 175 -27.29 -12.00 -2.94
N VAL A 176 -27.40 -10.74 -3.40
CA VAL A 176 -28.27 -9.72 -2.81
C VAL A 176 -29.72 -10.18 -2.83
N GLU A 177 -30.19 -10.75 -3.95
CA GLU A 177 -31.55 -11.27 -4.06
C GLU A 177 -31.80 -12.45 -3.12
N ALA A 178 -30.84 -13.40 -3.04
CA ALA A 178 -30.92 -14.51 -2.10
C ALA A 178 -31.02 -14.01 -0.64
N TYR A 179 -30.15 -13.05 -0.27
CA TYR A 179 -30.16 -12.43 1.06
C TYR A 179 -31.49 -11.74 1.38
N LEU A 180 -31.95 -10.85 0.49
CA LEU A 180 -33.21 -10.12 0.68
C LEU A 180 -34.45 -11.03 0.74
N SER A 181 -34.43 -12.11 -0.04
CA SER A 181 -35.50 -13.11 0.02
C SER A 181 -35.55 -13.81 1.38
N LEU A 182 -34.40 -14.16 1.96
CA LEU A 182 -34.35 -14.72 3.32
C LEU A 182 -34.78 -13.71 4.37
N GLN A 183 -34.42 -12.44 4.25
CA GLN A 183 -34.86 -11.39 5.14
C GLN A 183 -36.37 -11.11 4.98
N LYS A 184 -36.90 -11.17 3.76
CA LYS A 184 -38.34 -11.05 3.51
C LYS A 184 -39.12 -12.15 4.23
N TYR A 185 -38.60 -13.39 4.25
CA TYR A 185 -39.25 -14.46 5.03
C TYR A 185 -39.19 -14.17 6.53
N ARG A 186 -38.07 -13.68 7.05
CA ARG A 186 -37.91 -13.34 8.48
C ARG A 186 -38.81 -12.18 8.91
N PHE A 187 -38.92 -11.12 8.11
CA PHE A 187 -39.65 -9.91 8.44
C PHE A 187 -41.12 -9.91 7.97
N GLY A 188 -41.48 -10.85 7.11
CA GLY A 188 -42.83 -10.93 6.53
C GLY A 188 -43.18 -9.65 5.75
N ASP A 189 -44.38 -9.13 5.99
CA ASP A 189 -44.90 -7.92 5.31
C ASP A 189 -44.19 -6.62 5.72
N ARG A 190 -43.32 -6.68 6.74
CA ARG A 190 -42.54 -5.52 7.16
C ARG A 190 -41.41 -5.17 6.22
N LEU A 191 -40.94 -6.08 5.36
CA LEU A 191 -39.92 -5.81 4.38
C LEU A 191 -40.46 -5.97 2.96
N SER A 192 -40.27 -4.97 2.13
CA SER A 192 -40.42 -5.08 0.68
C SER A 192 -39.09 -4.63 0.02
N TYR A 193 -38.80 -5.17 -1.15
CA TYR A 193 -37.58 -4.76 -1.87
C TYR A 193 -37.79 -4.74 -3.38
N LYS A 194 -36.96 -3.95 -4.06
CA LYS A 194 -36.89 -3.90 -5.52
C LYS A 194 -35.42 -3.79 -5.96
N LEU A 195 -35.06 -4.65 -6.92
CA LEU A 195 -33.74 -4.64 -7.56
C LEU A 195 -33.92 -4.09 -8.98
N ASP A 196 -33.10 -3.14 -9.37
CA ASP A 196 -33.10 -2.50 -10.68
C ASP A 196 -31.66 -2.35 -11.16
N VAL A 197 -31.27 -3.19 -12.13
CA VAL A 197 -29.90 -3.27 -12.61
C VAL A 197 -29.87 -3.17 -14.12
N ASP A 198 -29.11 -2.20 -14.61
CA ASP A 198 -28.86 -2.02 -16.05
C ASP A 198 -28.12 -3.25 -16.60
N GLU A 199 -28.60 -3.85 -17.68
CA GLU A 199 -27.98 -5.00 -18.33
C GLU A 199 -26.51 -4.72 -18.68
N GLY A 200 -26.20 -3.50 -19.09
CA GLY A 200 -24.84 -3.07 -19.40
C GLY A 200 -23.89 -3.04 -18.22
N CYS A 201 -24.38 -3.15 -16.98
CA CYS A 201 -23.56 -3.18 -15.77
C CYS A 201 -23.24 -4.60 -15.28
N LEU A 202 -23.97 -5.62 -15.72
CA LEU A 202 -23.92 -6.98 -15.16
C LEU A 202 -22.51 -7.62 -15.22
N ASN A 203 -21.73 -7.35 -16.25
CA ASN A 203 -20.39 -7.94 -16.43
C ASN A 203 -19.25 -7.11 -15.81
N ILE A 204 -19.56 -6.02 -15.13
CA ILE A 204 -18.56 -5.17 -14.48
C ILE A 204 -18.13 -5.85 -13.19
N ARG A 205 -16.81 -5.89 -12.93
CA ARG A 205 -16.24 -6.54 -11.76
C ARG A 205 -16.08 -5.58 -10.60
N ILE A 206 -16.59 -5.96 -9.44
CA ILE A 206 -16.47 -5.24 -8.17
C ILE A 206 -15.91 -6.20 -7.08
N PRO A 207 -15.37 -5.69 -5.98
CA PRO A 207 -15.00 -6.54 -4.84
C PRO A 207 -16.23 -7.33 -4.34
N LYS A 208 -16.05 -8.60 -4.04
CA LYS A 208 -17.11 -9.46 -3.49
C LYS A 208 -17.73 -8.84 -2.24
N LEU A 209 -19.01 -9.12 -2.02
CA LEU A 209 -19.78 -8.68 -0.85
C LEU A 209 -19.83 -7.15 -0.68
N THR A 210 -19.67 -6.41 -1.78
CA THR A 210 -19.76 -4.93 -1.75
C THR A 210 -21.20 -4.48 -1.58
N VAL A 211 -22.08 -4.82 -2.54
CA VAL A 211 -23.48 -4.35 -2.53
C VAL A 211 -24.23 -4.95 -1.35
N VAL A 212 -24.03 -6.26 -1.10
CA VAL A 212 -24.72 -6.95 0.01
C VAL A 212 -24.37 -6.33 1.37
N THR A 213 -23.14 -5.83 1.57
CA THR A 213 -22.77 -5.16 2.84
C THR A 213 -23.63 -3.93 3.11
N PHE A 214 -23.94 -3.13 2.10
CA PHE A 214 -24.82 -1.97 2.24
C PHE A 214 -26.28 -2.39 2.40
N VAL A 215 -26.72 -3.43 1.70
CA VAL A 215 -28.05 -4.02 1.85
C VAL A 215 -28.25 -4.63 3.24
N GLU A 216 -27.24 -5.31 3.78
CA GLU A 216 -27.27 -5.84 5.16
C GLU A 216 -27.43 -4.72 6.17
N ASN A 217 -26.70 -3.62 6.01
CA ASN A 217 -26.83 -2.45 6.86
C ASN A 217 -28.23 -1.81 6.77
N ALA A 218 -28.81 -1.72 5.57
CA ALA A 218 -30.18 -1.26 5.37
C ALA A 218 -31.19 -2.17 6.08
N CYS A 219 -31.02 -3.49 6.04
CA CYS A 219 -31.85 -4.43 6.76
C CYS A 219 -31.75 -4.27 8.28
N ILE A 220 -30.51 -4.33 8.82
CA ILE A 220 -30.26 -4.38 10.27
C ILE A 220 -30.52 -3.02 10.93
N HIS A 221 -29.99 -1.94 10.33
CA HIS A 221 -30.07 -0.61 10.94
C HIS A 221 -31.27 0.21 10.48
N GLY A 222 -31.74 -0.02 9.25
CA GLY A 222 -32.95 0.63 8.70
C GLY A 222 -34.23 -0.09 9.11
N ILE A 223 -34.46 -1.28 8.57
CA ILE A 223 -35.75 -1.97 8.65
C ILE A 223 -35.97 -2.64 10.00
N GLU A 224 -35.00 -3.36 10.55
CA GLU A 224 -35.20 -4.13 11.81
C GLU A 224 -35.60 -3.22 12.98
N LYS A 225 -35.01 -2.02 13.03
CA LYS A 225 -35.28 -1.02 14.09
C LYS A 225 -36.57 -0.24 13.92
N LYS A 226 -37.26 -0.33 12.77
CA LYS A 226 -38.51 0.35 12.48
C LYS A 226 -39.67 -0.62 12.65
N ALA A 227 -40.69 -0.26 13.44
CA ALA A 227 -41.89 -1.10 13.63
C ALA A 227 -42.80 -1.12 12.38
N ALA A 228 -42.80 -0.06 11.57
CA ALA A 228 -43.60 0.07 10.36
C ALA A 228 -42.99 -0.69 9.17
N PRO A 229 -43.78 -1.07 8.17
CA PRO A 229 -43.28 -1.63 6.93
C PRO A 229 -42.28 -0.68 6.25
N GLY A 230 -41.24 -1.26 5.65
CA GLY A 230 -40.18 -0.52 4.94
C GLY A 230 -39.76 -1.17 3.63
N TRP A 231 -39.11 -0.38 2.81
CA TRP A 231 -38.62 -0.77 1.51
C TRP A 231 -37.09 -0.69 1.45
N ILE A 232 -36.51 -1.59 0.66
CA ILE A 232 -35.15 -1.51 0.23
C ILE A 232 -35.09 -1.48 -1.30
N PHE A 233 -34.45 -0.46 -1.88
CA PHE A 233 -34.22 -0.35 -3.31
C PHE A 233 -32.73 -0.47 -3.57
N VAL A 234 -32.37 -1.31 -4.54
CA VAL A 234 -31.01 -1.41 -5.04
C VAL A 234 -31.03 -1.08 -6.51
N ARG A 235 -30.33 -0.03 -6.90
CA ARG A 235 -30.26 0.46 -8.28
C ARG A 235 -28.82 0.48 -8.72
N ILE A 236 -28.54 -0.07 -9.91
CA ILE A 236 -27.19 -0.04 -10.51
C ILE A 236 -27.34 0.37 -11.98
N TYR A 237 -26.74 1.48 -12.34
CA TYR A 237 -26.86 2.05 -13.67
C TYR A 237 -25.60 2.76 -14.12
N LYS A 238 -25.46 2.93 -15.46
CA LYS A 238 -24.39 3.75 -16.03
C LYS A 238 -24.80 5.22 -16.05
N GLU A 239 -23.96 6.08 -15.47
CA GLU A 239 -24.12 7.52 -15.60
C GLU A 239 -23.59 7.99 -16.97
N GLU A 240 -24.44 8.59 -17.81
CA GLU A 240 -24.02 9.28 -19.02
C GLU A 240 -23.40 10.63 -18.66
N ARG A 241 -22.09 10.68 -18.45
CA ARG A 241 -21.35 11.94 -18.38
C ARG A 241 -20.70 12.23 -19.73
N LYS A 242 -20.98 13.41 -20.33
CA LYS A 242 -20.31 13.89 -21.54
C LYS A 242 -18.78 13.91 -21.32
N GLY A 243 -18.07 12.95 -21.92
CA GLY A 243 -16.65 13.07 -22.20
C GLY A 243 -15.67 12.15 -21.51
N LEU A 244 -16.06 11.24 -20.61
CA LEU A 244 -15.17 10.20 -20.07
C LEU A 244 -15.95 8.90 -19.83
N TYR A 245 -15.25 7.74 -19.87
CA TYR A 245 -15.78 6.40 -19.63
C TYR A 245 -16.92 6.41 -18.61
N GLY A 246 -18.07 5.83 -18.99
CA GLY A 246 -19.29 5.89 -18.19
C GLY A 246 -19.08 5.35 -16.77
N ASN A 247 -19.26 6.20 -15.77
CA ASN A 247 -19.22 5.82 -14.37
C ASN A 247 -20.39 4.89 -14.06
N VAL A 248 -20.15 3.86 -13.26
CA VAL A 248 -21.21 3.01 -12.70
C VAL A 248 -21.65 3.60 -11.37
N SER A 249 -22.93 3.90 -11.25
CA SER A 249 -23.55 4.31 -9.98
C SER A 249 -24.28 3.13 -9.38
N MET A 250 -23.97 2.81 -8.13
CA MET A 250 -24.67 1.84 -7.31
C MET A 250 -25.34 2.59 -6.17
N GLU A 251 -26.63 2.38 -5.99
CA GLU A 251 -27.44 3.05 -5.00
C GLU A 251 -28.22 2.02 -4.17
N VAL A 252 -28.08 2.11 -2.86
CA VAL A 252 -28.87 1.34 -1.89
C VAL A 252 -29.67 2.33 -1.05
N GLU A 253 -30.99 2.27 -1.19
CA GLU A 253 -31.96 3.11 -0.48
C GLU A 253 -32.79 2.25 0.46
N ASP A 254 -32.96 2.69 1.70
CA ASP A 254 -33.94 2.12 2.65
C ASP A 254 -34.88 3.20 3.16
N THR A 255 -36.11 2.82 3.43
CA THR A 255 -37.10 3.66 4.09
C THR A 255 -37.19 3.33 5.59
N GLY A 256 -36.08 3.03 6.19
CA GLY A 256 -35.92 2.59 7.56
C GLY A 256 -35.95 3.72 8.60
N ASN A 257 -35.14 3.55 9.66
CA ASN A 257 -35.12 4.52 10.76
C ASN A 257 -34.29 5.78 10.47
N GLY A 258 -33.42 5.74 9.42
CA GLY A 258 -32.53 6.84 9.11
C GLY A 258 -31.56 7.18 10.23
N MET A 259 -30.75 8.21 9.99
CA MET A 259 -29.71 8.72 10.88
C MET A 259 -29.91 10.22 11.13
N ASP A 260 -29.47 10.71 12.27
CA ASP A 260 -29.36 12.16 12.46
C ASP A 260 -28.12 12.73 11.72
N GLU A 261 -28.01 14.04 11.66
CA GLU A 261 -26.94 14.70 10.90
C GLU A 261 -25.53 14.37 11.43
N GLY A 262 -25.36 14.19 12.75
CA GLY A 262 -24.09 13.81 13.37
C GLY A 262 -23.69 12.39 12.98
N GLU A 263 -24.61 11.44 13.10
CA GLU A 263 -24.41 10.03 12.71
C GLU A 263 -24.12 9.91 11.20
N ARG A 264 -24.83 10.69 10.37
CA ARG A 264 -24.62 10.74 8.91
C ARG A 264 -23.22 11.23 8.55
N GLN A 265 -22.77 12.34 9.16
CA GLN A 265 -21.46 12.91 8.91
C GLN A 265 -20.34 11.96 9.36
N GLU A 266 -20.50 11.34 10.53
CA GLU A 266 -19.55 10.32 11.03
C GLU A 266 -19.44 9.15 10.05
N MET A 267 -20.58 8.58 9.61
CA MET A 267 -20.62 7.47 8.68
C MET A 267 -20.00 7.83 7.33
N LEU A 268 -20.33 9.00 6.75
CA LEU A 268 -19.74 9.48 5.51
C LEU A 268 -18.22 9.68 5.66
N GLY A 269 -17.80 10.19 6.82
CA GLY A 269 -16.38 10.33 7.16
C GLY A 269 -15.65 8.98 7.21
N LEU A 270 -16.27 7.94 7.78
CA LEU A 270 -15.73 6.58 7.81
C LEU A 270 -15.60 5.98 6.40
N MET A 271 -16.62 6.15 5.54
CA MET A 271 -16.59 5.67 4.15
C MET A 271 -15.50 6.37 3.34
N LYS A 272 -15.44 7.71 3.40
CA LYS A 272 -14.44 8.51 2.66
C LYS A 272 -13.01 8.30 3.15
N ASN A 273 -12.80 8.03 4.44
CA ASN A 273 -11.49 7.85 5.06
C ASN A 273 -11.23 6.38 5.46
N ALA A 274 -11.86 5.42 4.78
CA ALA A 274 -11.65 4.00 5.02
C ALA A 274 -10.16 3.65 4.87
N SER A 275 -9.57 3.04 5.90
CA SER A 275 -8.16 2.63 5.97
C SER A 275 -8.01 1.39 6.85
N ILE A 276 -6.86 0.70 6.72
CA ILE A 276 -6.56 -0.52 7.50
C ILE A 276 -6.57 -0.24 9.01
N ASP A 277 -6.10 0.93 9.43
CA ASP A 277 -6.06 1.30 10.87
C ASP A 277 -7.46 1.43 11.48
N ARG A 278 -8.43 1.86 10.70
CA ARG A 278 -9.83 2.00 11.13
C ARG A 278 -10.63 0.70 11.17
N LEU A 279 -10.12 -0.38 10.57
CA LEU A 279 -10.73 -1.72 10.70
C LEU A 279 -10.73 -2.23 12.16
N LYS A 280 -9.91 -1.65 13.04
CA LYS A 280 -9.86 -2.01 14.48
C LYS A 280 -10.99 -1.37 15.31
N GLU A 281 -11.73 -0.43 14.76
CA GLU A 281 -12.84 0.23 15.46
C GLU A 281 -14.05 -0.70 15.51
N LYS A 282 -14.54 -0.98 16.74
CA LYS A 282 -15.65 -1.92 16.95
C LYS A 282 -16.98 -1.38 16.37
N GLY A 283 -17.68 -2.21 15.60
CA GLY A 283 -19.11 -2.04 15.28
C GLY A 283 -19.46 -1.62 13.84
N ARG A 284 -18.49 -1.22 13.00
CA ARG A 284 -18.74 -0.79 11.60
C ARG A 284 -17.74 -1.39 10.60
N VAL A 285 -17.17 -2.54 10.95
CA VAL A 285 -16.10 -3.21 10.20
C VAL A 285 -16.52 -3.56 8.77
N GLY A 286 -17.76 -3.98 8.56
CA GLY A 286 -18.27 -4.39 7.24
C GLY A 286 -18.22 -3.25 6.22
N ILE A 287 -18.81 -2.08 6.53
CA ILE A 287 -18.82 -0.92 5.62
C ILE A 287 -17.42 -0.41 5.35
N VAL A 288 -16.59 -0.25 6.40
CA VAL A 288 -15.22 0.23 6.25
C VAL A 288 -14.42 -0.72 5.33
N ASN A 289 -14.58 -2.03 5.51
CA ASN A 289 -13.91 -3.03 4.68
C ASN A 289 -14.39 -2.98 3.21
N ALA A 290 -15.70 -2.89 2.97
CA ALA A 290 -16.25 -2.77 1.62
C ALA A 290 -15.73 -1.48 0.92
N CYS A 291 -15.75 -0.34 1.62
CA CYS A 291 -15.22 0.92 1.09
C CYS A 291 -13.71 0.86 0.83
N LEU A 292 -12.93 0.23 1.72
CA LEU A 292 -11.49 0.07 1.56
C LEU A 292 -11.16 -0.77 0.32
N ARG A 293 -11.83 -1.92 0.14
CA ARG A 293 -11.64 -2.79 -1.03
C ARG A 293 -12.02 -2.08 -2.34
N LEU A 294 -13.12 -1.32 -2.35
CA LEU A 294 -13.49 -0.50 -3.50
C LEU A 294 -12.41 0.51 -3.85
N LYS A 295 -11.84 1.20 -2.87
CA LYS A 295 -10.73 2.13 -3.07
C LYS A 295 -9.49 1.46 -3.65
N MET A 296 -9.14 0.27 -3.16
CA MET A 296 -7.99 -0.49 -3.66
C MET A 296 -8.15 -0.89 -5.12
N VAL A 297 -9.34 -1.37 -5.53
CA VAL A 297 -9.61 -1.80 -6.91
C VAL A 297 -9.75 -0.60 -7.88
N THR A 298 -10.16 0.57 -7.38
CA THR A 298 -10.39 1.78 -8.21
C THR A 298 -9.26 2.80 -8.13
N ASP A 299 -8.11 2.47 -7.52
CA ASP A 299 -7.00 3.41 -7.27
C ASP A 299 -7.47 4.70 -6.58
N ASN A 300 -8.30 4.57 -5.54
CA ASN A 300 -8.92 5.68 -4.79
C ASN A 300 -9.86 6.60 -5.61
N ARG A 301 -10.32 6.18 -6.79
CA ARG A 301 -11.20 6.99 -7.64
C ARG A 301 -12.69 6.80 -7.36
N VAL A 302 -13.06 5.89 -6.44
CA VAL A 302 -14.45 5.70 -6.00
C VAL A 302 -14.94 6.90 -5.20
N GLU A 303 -16.16 7.33 -5.49
CA GLU A 303 -16.85 8.40 -4.73
C GLU A 303 -17.98 7.81 -3.91
N PHE A 304 -18.14 8.29 -2.67
CA PHE A 304 -19.20 7.91 -1.76
C PHE A 304 -20.06 9.12 -1.41
N ALA A 305 -21.37 8.97 -1.53
CA ALA A 305 -22.37 9.91 -1.03
C ALA A 305 -23.33 9.19 -0.08
N LEU A 306 -23.81 9.91 0.92
CA LEU A 306 -24.71 9.41 1.94
C LEU A 306 -25.74 10.49 2.27
N GLU A 307 -27.01 10.18 2.04
CA GLU A 307 -28.13 10.99 2.45
C GLU A 307 -28.95 10.20 3.46
N SER A 308 -29.36 10.83 4.54
CA SER A 308 -30.18 10.18 5.56
C SER A 308 -30.95 11.21 6.37
N GLU A 309 -32.18 10.87 6.71
CA GLU A 309 -33.03 11.65 7.58
C GLU A 309 -33.73 10.73 8.59
N LYS A 310 -33.70 11.12 9.86
CA LYS A 310 -34.26 10.31 10.95
C LYS A 310 -35.74 10.09 10.78
N GLY A 311 -36.17 8.83 10.79
CA GLY A 311 -37.56 8.41 10.58
C GLY A 311 -37.99 8.27 9.12
N VAL A 312 -37.18 8.76 8.17
CA VAL A 312 -37.47 8.69 6.72
C VAL A 312 -36.73 7.51 6.09
N GLY A 313 -35.37 7.47 6.22
CA GLY A 313 -34.54 6.40 5.67
C GLY A 313 -33.14 6.84 5.34
N THR A 314 -32.41 5.99 4.57
CA THR A 314 -31.02 6.23 4.17
C THR A 314 -30.81 5.90 2.70
N ILE A 315 -30.03 6.72 2.01
CA ILE A 315 -29.56 6.48 0.65
C ILE A 315 -28.03 6.48 0.66
N VAL A 316 -27.44 5.36 0.27
CA VAL A 316 -26.00 5.22 0.06
C VAL A 316 -25.76 5.16 -1.44
N GLN A 317 -24.93 6.06 -1.95
CA GLN A 317 -24.55 6.08 -3.36
C GLN A 317 -23.04 5.89 -3.50
N ILE A 318 -22.64 4.98 -4.38
CA ILE A 318 -21.26 4.60 -4.69
C ILE A 318 -21.05 4.78 -6.17
N ARG A 319 -20.09 5.63 -6.57
CA ARG A 319 -19.73 5.86 -7.96
C ARG A 319 -18.38 5.29 -8.25
N ILE A 320 -18.31 4.40 -9.23
CA ILE A 320 -17.09 3.74 -9.70
C ILE A 320 -16.78 4.28 -11.09
N PRO A 321 -15.51 4.68 -11.38
CA PRO A 321 -15.10 5.21 -12.68
C PRO A 321 -15.12 4.15 -13.78
#